data_89f0e952973de02f8d077fe229dd635d
#
_entry.id   89f0e952973de02f8d077fe229dd635d
#
_cell.length_a   1.000
_cell.length_b   1.000
_cell.length_c   1.000
_cell.angle_alpha   90.00
_cell.angle_beta   90.00
_cell.angle_gamma   90.00
#
_symmetry.space_group_name_H-M   'P 1'
#
loop_
_entity.id
_entity.type
_entity.pdbx_description
1 polymer ?
#
loop_
_entity_poly.entity_id
_entity_poly.type
_entity_poly.pdbx_seq_one_letter_code
_entity_poly.pdbx_strand_id
1 'polypeptide(L)'
;MLFRSLGRLLKARGFKVTMQKFDPYFNIDPGTMNPIQHGEVFVTDDGAETDLELGHYERFIDESLNKNSNVTTGKIYWSVLQKERRGDFGGGTVQVIPHITNEIKSRFYRDYSTDETKIAIIEVGGTVGDIESQPFLEAIRQFQHEVGHENAILIHVTLIPYLKASGEMKTKPTQASVKELQGMGIQPDILDRKSVV
;
A
#
# COMPACT_ATOMS: atom_id res chain seq x y z
N MET A 1 -1.25 10.88 -6.97
CA MET A 1 -0.62 12.20 -6.74
C MET A 1 -0.40 12.52 -5.27
N LEU A 2 -1.33 12.19 -4.36
CA LEU A 2 -1.25 12.53 -2.94
C LEU A 2 0.07 12.06 -2.30
N PHE A 3 0.37 10.78 -2.37
CA PHE A 3 1.48 10.16 -1.63
C PHE A 3 2.83 10.80 -1.93
N ARG A 4 3.19 10.96 -3.22
CA ARG A 4 4.45 11.60 -3.61
C ARG A 4 4.53 13.07 -3.17
N SER A 5 3.41 13.81 -3.24
CA SER A 5 3.37 15.21 -2.78
C SER A 5 3.49 15.31 -1.27
N LEU A 6 2.84 14.41 -0.52
CA LEU A 6 2.96 14.31 0.93
C LEU A 6 4.42 13.99 1.33
N GLY A 7 5.03 13.00 0.67
CA GLY A 7 6.44 12.65 0.89
C GLY A 7 7.37 13.85 0.67
N ARG A 8 7.19 14.59 -0.42
CA ARG A 8 7.97 15.79 -0.70
C ARG A 8 7.79 16.88 0.35
N LEU A 9 6.54 17.13 0.78
CA LEU A 9 6.25 18.14 1.79
C LEU A 9 6.82 17.80 3.17
N LEU A 10 6.79 16.53 3.55
CA LEU A 10 7.40 16.05 4.79
C LEU A 10 8.92 16.18 4.73
N LYS A 11 9.53 15.79 3.60
CA LYS A 11 10.97 15.95 3.40
C LYS A 11 11.38 17.43 3.43
N ALA A 12 10.61 18.33 2.84
CA ALA A 12 10.84 19.77 2.89
C ALA A 12 10.77 20.36 4.33
N ARG A 13 10.10 19.65 5.25
CA ARG A 13 10.07 19.99 6.68
C ARG A 13 11.20 19.33 7.48
N GLY A 14 12.13 18.66 6.82
CA GLY A 14 13.30 18.05 7.45
C GLY A 14 13.09 16.62 7.97
N PHE A 15 11.96 15.99 7.66
CA PHE A 15 11.75 14.57 7.99
C PHE A 15 12.47 13.67 6.98
N LYS A 16 13.05 12.59 7.47
CA LYS A 16 13.45 11.47 6.61
C LYS A 16 12.20 10.67 6.26
N VAL A 17 11.99 10.41 4.97
CA VAL A 17 10.78 9.78 4.44
C VAL A 17 11.17 8.61 3.57
N THR A 18 10.57 7.45 3.78
CA THR A 18 10.59 6.33 2.83
C THR A 18 9.20 6.07 2.29
N MET A 19 9.11 5.38 1.15
CA MET A 19 7.83 5.07 0.51
C MET A 19 7.77 3.61 0.10
N GLN A 20 6.61 2.98 0.33
CA GLN A 20 6.32 1.63 -0.11
C GLN A 20 5.00 1.59 -0.88
N LYS A 21 4.94 0.74 -1.90
CA LYS A 21 3.75 0.44 -2.69
C LYS A 21 3.36 -1.02 -2.50
N PHE A 22 2.11 -1.24 -2.11
CA PHE A 22 1.51 -2.57 -1.96
C PHE A 22 0.41 -2.74 -2.99
N ASP A 23 0.57 -3.74 -3.84
CA ASP A 23 -0.34 -4.02 -4.95
C ASP A 23 -1.04 -5.36 -4.76
N PRO A 24 -2.37 -5.39 -4.71
CA PRO A 24 -3.11 -6.61 -4.40
C PRO A 24 -3.23 -7.60 -5.56
N TYR A 25 -2.61 -7.37 -6.71
CA TYR A 25 -2.61 -8.33 -7.80
C TYR A 25 -1.66 -9.52 -7.53
N PHE A 26 -1.95 -10.68 -8.15
CA PHE A 26 -1.23 -11.95 -7.92
C PHE A 26 0.10 -12.10 -8.66
N ASN A 27 0.44 -11.23 -9.58
CA ASN A 27 1.75 -11.28 -10.24
C ASN A 27 2.86 -11.07 -9.20
N ILE A 28 4.00 -11.74 -9.40
CA ILE A 28 5.18 -11.55 -8.54
C ILE A 28 5.69 -10.11 -8.68
N ASP A 29 5.77 -9.64 -9.92
CA ASP A 29 6.13 -8.28 -10.30
C ASP A 29 5.44 -7.91 -11.63
N PRO A 30 5.50 -6.66 -12.08
CA PRO A 30 4.86 -6.24 -13.32
C PRO A 30 5.65 -6.56 -14.60
N GLY A 31 6.85 -7.14 -14.52
CA GLY A 31 7.76 -7.30 -15.65
C GLY A 31 7.21 -8.13 -16.82
N THR A 32 6.30 -9.08 -16.54
CA THR A 32 5.63 -9.91 -17.56
C THR A 32 4.20 -9.47 -17.85
N MET A 33 3.72 -8.39 -17.25
CA MET A 33 2.37 -7.89 -17.46
C MET A 33 2.25 -7.20 -18.83
N ASN A 34 1.04 -7.24 -19.39
CA ASN A 34 0.76 -6.58 -20.67
C ASN A 34 0.82 -5.04 -20.49
N PRO A 35 1.70 -4.33 -21.21
CA PRO A 35 1.84 -2.88 -21.08
C PRO A 35 0.57 -2.09 -21.40
N ILE A 36 -0.32 -2.62 -22.24
CA ILE A 36 -1.59 -1.98 -22.59
C ILE A 36 -2.55 -2.00 -21.39
N GLN A 37 -2.50 -3.06 -20.56
CA GLN A 37 -3.35 -3.21 -19.38
C GLN A 37 -2.75 -2.57 -18.13
N HIS A 38 -1.45 -2.73 -17.95
CA HIS A 38 -0.77 -2.35 -16.72
C HIS A 38 -0.03 -1.01 -16.81
N GLY A 39 0.46 -0.65 -17.99
CA GLY A 39 1.32 0.51 -18.23
C GLY A 39 2.80 0.14 -18.23
N GLU A 40 3.63 1.17 -18.06
CA GLU A 40 5.08 1.02 -18.07
C GLU A 40 5.61 0.44 -16.74
N VAL A 41 6.73 -0.27 -16.83
CA VAL A 41 7.45 -0.84 -15.68
C VAL A 41 8.60 0.07 -15.31
N PHE A 42 8.79 0.32 -14.03
CA PHE A 42 9.96 1.00 -13.48
C PHE A 42 10.92 -0.03 -12.87
N VAL A 43 12.22 0.14 -13.13
CA VAL A 43 13.25 -0.74 -12.56
C VAL A 43 14.08 0.06 -11.57
N THR A 44 14.16 -0.42 -10.33
CA THR A 44 14.98 0.18 -9.27
C THR A 44 16.47 -0.08 -9.47
N ASP A 45 17.34 0.65 -8.79
CA ASP A 45 18.80 0.50 -8.91
C ASP A 45 19.29 -0.91 -8.54
N ASP A 46 18.57 -1.62 -7.66
CA ASP A 46 18.85 -3.01 -7.29
C ASP A 46 18.20 -4.05 -8.23
N GLY A 47 17.64 -3.61 -9.35
CA GLY A 47 17.13 -4.45 -10.43
C GLY A 47 15.72 -5.00 -10.21
N ALA A 48 14.96 -4.48 -9.25
CA ALA A 48 13.58 -4.91 -9.06
C ALA A 48 12.64 -4.24 -10.07
N GLU A 49 11.84 -5.05 -10.76
CA GLU A 49 10.75 -4.58 -11.61
C GLU A 49 9.54 -4.18 -10.74
N THR A 50 9.02 -3.00 -10.96
CA THR A 50 7.99 -2.39 -10.12
C THR A 50 7.01 -1.58 -10.94
N ASP A 51 5.91 -1.18 -10.33
CA ASP A 51 4.98 -0.24 -10.93
C ASP A 51 5.62 1.13 -11.13
N LEU A 52 5.18 1.84 -12.16
CA LEU A 52 5.70 3.15 -12.55
C LEU A 52 5.64 4.19 -11.43
N GLU A 53 4.71 4.02 -10.50
CA GLU A 53 4.57 4.91 -9.34
C GLU A 53 5.84 5.02 -8.50
N LEU A 54 6.66 3.96 -8.41
CA LEU A 54 7.91 4.00 -7.67
C LEU A 54 8.90 5.01 -8.26
N GLY A 55 8.99 5.08 -9.59
CA GLY A 55 9.80 6.10 -10.26
C GLY A 55 9.30 7.53 -9.97
N HIS A 56 7.99 7.69 -9.84
CA HIS A 56 7.44 8.98 -9.40
C HIS A 56 7.77 9.27 -7.94
N TYR A 57 7.79 8.25 -7.06
CA TYR A 57 8.15 8.46 -5.66
C TYR A 57 9.61 8.89 -5.54
N GLU A 58 10.55 8.15 -6.14
CA GLU A 58 11.97 8.50 -6.17
C GLU A 58 12.19 9.94 -6.61
N ARG A 59 11.57 10.32 -7.73
CA ARG A 59 11.69 11.67 -8.29
C ARG A 59 11.21 12.76 -7.34
N PHE A 60 10.14 12.50 -6.57
CA PHE A 60 9.57 13.51 -5.67
C PHE A 60 10.27 13.57 -4.33
N ILE A 61 10.66 12.42 -3.76
CA ILE A 61 11.35 12.39 -2.48
C ILE A 61 12.87 12.52 -2.60
N ASP A 62 13.40 12.45 -3.84
CA ASP A 62 14.84 12.53 -4.12
C ASP A 62 15.64 11.48 -3.30
N GLU A 63 15.15 10.23 -3.35
CA GLU A 63 15.74 9.07 -2.70
C GLU A 63 15.53 7.84 -3.59
N SER A 64 16.56 6.99 -3.74
CA SER A 64 16.41 5.71 -4.43
C SER A 64 15.61 4.74 -3.57
N LEU A 65 14.63 4.10 -4.18
CA LEU A 65 13.86 3.01 -3.61
C LEU A 65 14.50 1.65 -4.00
N ASN A 66 14.04 0.58 -3.39
CA ASN A 66 14.61 -0.74 -3.59
C ASN A 66 13.52 -1.82 -3.68
N LYS A 67 13.93 -3.08 -3.84
CA LYS A 67 13.02 -4.23 -3.95
C LYS A 67 12.04 -4.42 -2.79
N ASN A 68 12.29 -3.83 -1.62
CA ASN A 68 11.36 -3.87 -0.50
C ASN A 68 10.27 -2.81 -0.61
N SER A 69 10.46 -1.81 -1.47
CA SER A 69 9.53 -0.71 -1.67
C SER A 69 8.32 -1.07 -2.54
N ASN A 70 8.35 -2.22 -3.26
CA ASN A 70 7.19 -2.75 -3.99
C ASN A 70 6.85 -4.16 -3.52
N VAL A 71 5.63 -4.35 -3.04
CA VAL A 71 5.12 -5.61 -2.51
C VAL A 71 3.82 -5.98 -3.21
N THR A 72 3.78 -7.15 -3.85
CA THR A 72 2.59 -7.69 -4.49
C THR A 72 2.00 -8.84 -3.69
N THR A 73 0.73 -9.16 -3.91
CA THR A 73 0.12 -10.39 -3.36
C THR A 73 0.94 -11.61 -3.75
N GLY A 74 1.42 -11.68 -5.00
CA GLY A 74 2.26 -12.79 -5.46
C GLY A 74 3.52 -12.96 -4.63
N LYS A 75 4.25 -11.89 -4.33
CA LYS A 75 5.45 -11.93 -3.47
C LYS A 75 5.13 -12.41 -2.05
N ILE A 76 4.00 -11.98 -1.48
CA ILE A 76 3.57 -12.38 -0.13
C ILE A 76 3.24 -13.88 -0.10
N TYR A 77 2.37 -14.35 -0.99
CA TYR A 77 1.96 -15.75 -1.02
C TYR A 77 3.12 -16.67 -1.35
N TRP A 78 3.97 -16.27 -2.30
CA TRP A 78 5.18 -17.04 -2.64
C TRP A 78 6.09 -17.21 -1.43
N SER A 79 6.32 -16.13 -0.67
CA SER A 79 7.12 -16.19 0.55
C SER A 79 6.54 -17.16 1.58
N VAL A 80 5.23 -17.09 1.82
CA VAL A 80 4.56 -17.98 2.79
C VAL A 80 4.59 -19.43 2.33
N LEU A 81 4.33 -19.71 1.05
CA LEU A 81 4.41 -21.07 0.49
C LEU A 81 5.84 -21.64 0.58
N GLN A 82 6.86 -20.84 0.31
CA GLN A 82 8.25 -21.28 0.50
C GLN A 82 8.57 -21.61 1.97
N LYS A 83 8.08 -20.82 2.93
CA LYS A 83 8.21 -21.11 4.36
C LYS A 83 7.50 -22.41 4.74
N GLU A 84 6.29 -22.62 4.22
CA GLU A 84 5.55 -23.87 4.43
C GLU A 84 6.36 -25.08 3.92
N ARG A 85 6.87 -25.04 2.70
CA ARG A 85 7.67 -26.11 2.10
C ARG A 85 8.97 -26.42 2.85
N ARG A 86 9.54 -25.43 3.53
CA ARG A 86 10.72 -25.63 4.41
C ARG A 86 10.38 -26.17 5.80
N GLY A 87 9.08 -26.22 6.15
CA GLY A 87 8.64 -26.65 7.47
C GLY A 87 8.67 -25.55 8.55
N ASP A 88 8.81 -24.29 8.16
CA ASP A 88 8.94 -23.16 9.10
C ASP A 88 7.70 -23.00 10.01
N PHE A 89 6.56 -23.61 9.65
CA PHE A 89 5.32 -23.59 10.43
C PHE A 89 5.10 -24.87 11.28
N GLY A 90 6.09 -25.75 11.38
CA GLY A 90 6.05 -26.94 12.25
C GLY A 90 4.94 -27.93 11.91
N GLY A 91 4.46 -27.99 10.65
CA GLY A 91 3.36 -28.85 10.22
C GLY A 91 1.97 -28.31 10.52
N GLY A 92 1.86 -27.09 11.04
CA GLY A 92 0.58 -26.44 11.29
C GLY A 92 -0.15 -26.06 10.00
N THR A 93 -1.50 -25.90 10.08
CA THR A 93 -2.30 -25.42 8.97
C THR A 93 -2.01 -23.94 8.69
N VAL A 94 -1.56 -23.64 7.46
CA VAL A 94 -1.30 -22.27 7.01
C VAL A 94 -2.58 -21.63 6.51
N GLN A 95 -2.91 -20.44 7.04
CA GLN A 95 -4.15 -19.72 6.76
C GLN A 95 -3.86 -18.27 6.40
N VAL A 96 -4.84 -17.55 5.86
CA VAL A 96 -4.71 -16.11 5.56
C VAL A 96 -4.41 -15.36 6.86
N ILE A 97 -5.19 -15.59 7.90
CA ILE A 97 -4.92 -15.11 9.25
C ILE A 97 -4.44 -16.31 10.09
N PRO A 98 -3.28 -16.27 10.71
CA PRO A 98 -2.36 -15.12 10.82
C PRO A 98 -1.21 -15.11 9.79
N HIS A 99 -1.02 -16.13 8.95
CA HIS A 99 0.24 -16.33 8.23
C HIS A 99 0.46 -15.31 7.11
N ILE A 100 -0.56 -15.06 6.27
CA ILE A 100 -0.47 -14.07 5.19
C ILE A 100 -0.47 -12.65 5.80
N THR A 101 -1.33 -12.37 6.76
CA THR A 101 -1.37 -11.05 7.42
C THR A 101 -0.06 -10.72 8.15
N ASN A 102 0.56 -11.70 8.81
CA ASN A 102 1.87 -11.52 9.46
C ASN A 102 2.99 -11.29 8.43
N GLU A 103 2.96 -11.99 7.28
CA GLU A 103 3.91 -11.73 6.19
C GLU A 103 3.75 -10.31 5.64
N ILE A 104 2.51 -9.84 5.43
CA ILE A 104 2.24 -8.46 5.00
C ILE A 104 2.78 -7.47 6.04
N LYS A 105 2.45 -7.64 7.31
CA LYS A 105 2.95 -6.76 8.39
C LYS A 105 4.47 -6.75 8.46
N SER A 106 5.12 -7.90 8.25
CA SER A 106 6.59 -7.96 8.22
C SER A 106 7.21 -7.10 7.13
N ARG A 107 6.47 -6.86 6.03
CA ARG A 107 6.92 -5.98 4.94
C ARG A 107 6.81 -4.51 5.31
N PHE A 108 5.80 -4.13 6.10
CA PHE A 108 5.69 -2.75 6.61
C PHE A 108 6.94 -2.33 7.39
N TYR A 109 7.57 -3.25 8.12
CA TYR A 109 8.75 -2.96 8.94
C TYR A 109 10.08 -2.96 8.19
N ARG A 110 10.16 -3.46 6.95
CA ARG A 110 11.46 -3.70 6.29
C ARG A 110 12.27 -2.45 6.02
N ASP A 111 11.62 -1.35 5.70
CA ASP A 111 12.30 -0.09 5.42
C ASP A 111 12.53 0.78 6.68
N TYR A 112 11.99 0.33 7.84
CA TYR A 112 12.24 0.96 9.14
C TYR A 112 13.51 0.49 9.84
N SER A 113 14.19 -0.51 9.29
CA SER A 113 15.38 -1.12 9.93
C SER A 113 16.62 -0.24 9.92
N THR A 114 16.54 0.96 9.34
CA THR A 114 17.59 1.97 9.47
C THR A 114 17.18 2.97 10.54
N ASP A 115 18.02 3.16 11.56
CA ASP A 115 17.82 4.08 12.70
C ASP A 115 17.50 5.54 12.29
N GLU A 116 17.40 5.80 10.99
CA GLU A 116 17.26 7.13 10.42
C GLU A 116 15.87 7.42 9.85
N THR A 117 15.04 6.42 9.52
CA THR A 117 13.70 6.67 8.95
C THR A 117 12.73 7.10 10.04
N LYS A 118 12.18 8.29 9.92
CA LYS A 118 11.20 8.83 10.87
C LYS A 118 9.77 8.70 10.39
N ILE A 119 9.53 8.65 9.08
CA ILE A 119 8.19 8.52 8.49
C ILE A 119 8.26 7.55 7.30
N ALA A 120 7.43 6.51 7.33
CA ALA A 120 7.16 5.70 6.15
C ALA A 120 5.77 5.99 5.61
N ILE A 121 5.66 6.18 4.33
CA ILE A 121 4.41 6.31 3.61
C ILE A 121 4.16 4.99 2.88
N ILE A 122 3.11 4.29 3.28
CA ILE A 122 2.72 3.01 2.69
C ILE A 122 1.45 3.23 1.88
N GLU A 123 1.55 3.09 0.57
CA GLU A 123 0.40 3.12 -0.32
C GLU A 123 -0.09 1.71 -0.59
N VAL A 124 -1.35 1.45 -0.32
CA VAL A 124 -2.00 0.18 -0.67
C VAL A 124 -2.93 0.42 -1.85
N GLY A 125 -2.66 -0.24 -2.95
CA GLY A 125 -3.45 -0.18 -4.18
C GLY A 125 -4.76 -0.95 -4.07
N GLY A 126 -5.57 -0.87 -5.13
CA GLY A 126 -6.88 -1.51 -5.21
C GLY A 126 -8.01 -0.67 -4.63
N THR A 127 -9.20 -1.25 -4.64
CA THR A 127 -10.43 -0.64 -4.14
C THR A 127 -10.84 -1.30 -2.82
N VAL A 128 -11.31 -0.49 -1.86
CA VAL A 128 -11.91 -1.02 -0.64
C VAL A 128 -13.15 -1.84 -1.02
N GLY A 129 -13.22 -3.08 -0.53
CA GLY A 129 -14.27 -4.04 -0.88
C GLY A 129 -13.85 -5.11 -1.88
N ASP A 130 -12.77 -4.92 -2.64
CA ASP A 130 -12.25 -5.95 -3.52
C ASP A 130 -11.64 -7.11 -2.70
N ILE A 131 -11.93 -8.34 -3.13
CA ILE A 131 -11.45 -9.56 -2.45
C ILE A 131 -9.94 -9.58 -2.32
N GLU A 132 -9.24 -9.16 -3.35
CA GLU A 132 -7.78 -9.13 -3.41
C GLU A 132 -7.17 -8.20 -2.36
N SER A 133 -7.88 -7.13 -1.99
CA SER A 133 -7.41 -6.15 -1.02
C SER A 133 -7.65 -6.55 0.43
N GLN A 134 -8.56 -7.50 0.70
CA GLN A 134 -8.97 -7.86 2.06
C GLN A 134 -7.81 -8.29 2.97
N PRO A 135 -6.83 -9.13 2.56
CA PRO A 135 -5.72 -9.50 3.43
C PRO A 135 -4.83 -8.31 3.81
N PHE A 136 -4.68 -7.33 2.91
CA PHE A 136 -3.92 -6.11 3.19
C PHE A 136 -4.66 -5.21 4.17
N LEU A 137 -5.95 -5.03 4.00
CA LEU A 137 -6.78 -4.23 4.91
C LEU A 137 -6.80 -4.84 6.31
N GLU A 138 -6.95 -6.17 6.42
CA GLU A 138 -6.87 -6.86 7.71
C GLU A 138 -5.48 -6.71 8.34
N ALA A 139 -4.40 -6.81 7.55
CA ALA A 139 -3.04 -6.59 8.05
C ALA A 139 -2.84 -5.14 8.55
N ILE A 140 -3.40 -4.13 7.84
CA ILE A 140 -3.36 -2.72 8.27
C ILE A 140 -4.10 -2.53 9.59
N ARG A 141 -5.31 -3.12 9.74
CA ARG A 141 -6.08 -3.07 10.98
C ARG A 141 -5.30 -3.64 12.15
N GLN A 142 -4.69 -4.82 11.98
CA GLN A 142 -3.85 -5.43 12.99
C GLN A 142 -2.63 -4.57 13.30
N PHE A 143 -1.95 -4.08 12.27
CA PHE A 143 -0.74 -3.27 12.42
C PHE A 143 -1.01 -1.98 13.20
N GLN A 144 -2.07 -1.24 12.87
CA GLN A 144 -2.43 -0.02 13.60
C GLN A 144 -2.69 -0.32 15.09
N HIS A 145 -3.34 -1.45 15.37
CA HIS A 145 -3.58 -1.88 16.74
C HIS A 145 -2.30 -2.27 17.49
N GLU A 146 -1.35 -2.90 16.80
CA GLU A 146 -0.07 -3.32 17.37
C GLU A 146 0.86 -2.14 17.67
N VAL A 147 0.92 -1.14 16.79
CA VAL A 147 1.83 0.01 16.94
C VAL A 147 1.21 1.18 17.70
N GLY A 148 -0.10 1.20 17.87
CA GLY A 148 -0.85 2.30 18.46
C GLY A 148 -1.21 3.41 17.47
N HIS A 149 -2.34 4.08 17.72
CA HIS A 149 -2.84 5.16 16.86
C HIS A 149 -1.88 6.36 16.78
N GLU A 150 -1.08 6.58 17.81
CA GLU A 150 -0.08 7.65 17.85
C GLU A 150 1.09 7.43 16.87
N ASN A 151 1.29 6.18 16.42
CA ASN A 151 2.38 5.80 15.52
C ASN A 151 1.93 5.50 14.09
N ALA A 152 0.63 5.43 13.82
CA ALA A 152 0.11 5.14 12.50
C ALA A 152 -1.12 5.98 12.18
N ILE A 153 -1.06 6.74 11.08
CA ILE A 153 -2.15 7.54 10.54
C ILE A 153 -2.72 6.86 9.30
N LEU A 154 -4.02 6.64 9.28
CA LEU A 154 -4.73 6.07 8.15
C LEU A 154 -5.37 7.15 7.28
N ILE A 155 -4.89 7.26 6.05
CA ILE A 155 -5.40 8.20 5.05
C ILE A 155 -6.20 7.42 4.02
N HIS A 156 -7.51 7.64 3.97
CA HIS A 156 -8.36 7.01 2.96
C HIS A 156 -8.58 7.95 1.78
N VAL A 157 -8.13 7.52 0.59
CA VAL A 157 -8.27 8.28 -0.65
C VAL A 157 -9.54 7.85 -1.35
N THR A 158 -10.46 8.80 -1.56
CA THR A 158 -11.77 8.53 -2.14
C THR A 158 -12.03 9.34 -3.40
N LEU A 159 -13.05 8.95 -4.15
CA LEU A 159 -13.50 9.69 -5.33
C LEU A 159 -14.72 10.56 -4.97
N ILE A 160 -14.59 11.86 -5.22
CA ILE A 160 -15.74 12.80 -5.21
C ILE A 160 -15.93 13.32 -6.63
N PRO A 161 -16.84 12.71 -7.42
CA PRO A 161 -17.09 13.17 -8.77
C PRO A 161 -17.81 14.51 -8.78
N TYR A 162 -17.41 15.39 -9.70
CA TYR A 162 -18.11 16.61 -10.04
C TYR A 162 -18.95 16.39 -11.30
N LEU A 163 -20.25 16.56 -11.20
CA LEU A 163 -21.18 16.44 -12.32
C LEU A 163 -21.35 17.79 -13.01
N LYS A 164 -20.70 17.98 -14.16
CA LYS A 164 -20.76 19.24 -14.92
C LYS A 164 -22.20 19.63 -15.29
N ALA A 165 -23.06 18.64 -15.59
CA ALA A 165 -24.45 18.87 -15.99
C ALA A 165 -25.32 19.47 -14.87
N SER A 166 -25.07 19.11 -13.62
CA SER A 166 -25.83 19.61 -12.45
C SER A 166 -25.05 20.66 -11.63
N GLY A 167 -23.78 20.89 -11.93
CA GLY A 167 -22.95 21.84 -11.21
C GLY A 167 -22.65 21.45 -9.77
N GLU A 168 -22.72 20.16 -9.42
CA GLU A 168 -22.59 19.71 -8.02
C GLU A 168 -21.59 18.56 -7.84
N MET A 169 -21.02 18.48 -6.64
CA MET A 169 -20.21 17.34 -6.20
C MET A 169 -21.08 16.25 -5.58
N LYS A 170 -20.82 15.00 -5.93
CA LYS A 170 -21.51 13.83 -5.36
C LYS A 170 -20.65 13.16 -4.31
N THR A 171 -21.13 13.14 -3.05
CA THR A 171 -20.41 12.57 -1.91
C THR A 171 -20.80 11.12 -1.60
N LYS A 172 -21.84 10.58 -2.19
CA LYS A 172 -22.30 9.21 -1.95
C LYS A 172 -21.23 8.13 -2.20
N PRO A 173 -20.41 8.20 -3.28
CA PRO A 173 -19.33 7.21 -3.48
C PRO A 173 -18.32 7.20 -2.33
N THR A 174 -17.93 8.38 -1.85
CA THR A 174 -17.06 8.51 -0.68
C THR A 174 -17.71 7.91 0.57
N GLN A 175 -18.98 8.23 0.83
CA GLN A 175 -19.71 7.69 1.99
C GLN A 175 -19.81 6.16 1.94
N ALA A 176 -20.05 5.57 0.76
CA ALA A 176 -20.10 4.13 0.58
C ALA A 176 -18.73 3.48 0.88
N SER A 177 -17.66 4.02 0.30
CA SER A 177 -16.30 3.52 0.51
C SER A 177 -15.85 3.61 1.97
N VAL A 178 -16.19 4.71 2.67
CA VAL A 178 -15.90 4.86 4.10
C VAL A 178 -16.67 3.85 4.94
N LYS A 179 -17.95 3.64 4.66
CA LYS A 179 -18.76 2.64 5.38
C LYS A 179 -18.22 1.23 5.22
N GLU A 180 -17.75 0.89 4.04
CA GLU A 180 -17.16 -0.41 3.78
C GLU A 180 -15.86 -0.61 4.57
N LEU A 181 -14.97 0.39 4.56
CA LEU A 181 -13.75 0.39 5.35
C LEU A 181 -14.05 0.27 6.87
N GLN A 182 -15.03 1.02 7.36
CA GLN A 182 -15.49 0.94 8.75
C GLN A 182 -16.09 -0.44 9.07
N GLY A 183 -16.79 -1.07 8.11
CA GLY A 183 -17.32 -2.44 8.26
C GLY A 183 -16.22 -3.49 8.47
N MET A 184 -14.99 -3.21 7.99
CA MET A 184 -13.80 -4.03 8.23
C MET A 184 -13.09 -3.67 9.56
N GLY A 185 -13.63 -2.74 10.35
CA GLY A 185 -13.04 -2.31 11.62
C GLY A 185 -11.89 -1.30 11.46
N ILE A 186 -11.80 -0.61 10.32
CA ILE A 186 -10.79 0.42 10.05
C ILE A 186 -11.44 1.80 10.06
N GLN A 187 -10.99 2.67 10.96
CA GLN A 187 -11.41 4.06 11.02
C GLN A 187 -10.30 4.93 10.40
N PRO A 188 -10.55 5.60 9.26
CA PRO A 188 -9.58 6.53 8.71
C PRO A 188 -9.48 7.80 9.55
N ASP A 189 -8.27 8.29 9.76
CA ASP A 189 -7.99 9.55 10.45
C ASP A 189 -8.17 10.74 9.51
N ILE A 190 -7.86 10.54 8.22
CA ILE A 190 -7.94 11.57 7.19
C ILE A 190 -8.66 11.01 5.97
N LEU A 191 -9.59 11.80 5.41
CA LEU A 191 -10.19 11.54 4.10
C LEU A 191 -9.60 12.51 3.08
N ASP A 192 -8.95 11.97 2.06
CA ASP A 192 -8.52 12.76 0.90
C ASP A 192 -9.38 12.45 -0.32
N ARG A 193 -9.54 13.45 -1.18
CA ARG A 193 -10.30 13.29 -2.41
C ARG A 193 -9.40 13.25 -3.64
N LYS A 194 -9.55 12.25 -4.48
CA LYS A 194 -9.07 12.31 -5.85
C LYS A 194 -10.07 13.15 -6.64
N SER A 195 -9.75 14.42 -6.91
CA SER A 195 -10.60 15.24 -7.78
C SER A 195 -10.33 14.82 -9.23
N VAL A 196 -11.38 14.46 -9.94
CA VAL A 196 -11.37 14.39 -11.40
C VAL A 196 -11.86 15.75 -11.89
N VAL A 197 -10.98 16.52 -12.49
CA VAL A 197 -11.30 17.78 -13.17
C VAL A 197 -11.67 17.44 -14.60
#